data_5832114d1fa47a23ae3d307544376984
#
_entry.id   5832114d1fa47a23ae3d307544376984
#
_cell.length_a   1.000
_cell.length_b   1.000
_cell.length_c   1.000
_cell.angle_alpha   90.00
_cell.angle_beta   90.00
_cell.angle_gamma   90.00
#
_symmetry.space_group_name_H-M   'P 1'
#
loop_
_entity.id
_entity.type
_entity.pdbx_description
1 polymer ?
#
loop_
_entity_poly.entity_id
_entity_poly.type
_entity_poly.pdbx_seq_one_letter_code
_entity_poly.pdbx_strand_id
1 'polypeptide(L)'
;INLLDPIKRTPGVGDVQLFGARDYAMRVALDVDRLTSLRLTPSDVVASLRAQNVQAAIGRVGAQPLADDPVLQLNMVTQGRLTDPEQFADIVLRAEPDGSLLRVGDVATVELGARNYDAIAAFNDRPTVLISISQQAGGNALAIKQGVVDTLDRLSRNFPGGITYDVT
;
A
#
# COMPACT_ATOMS: atom_id res chain seq x y z
N ILE A 1 3.14 10.64 -4.62
CA ILE A 1 2.55 11.86 -5.22
C ILE A 1 1.19 11.46 -5.77
N ASN A 2 0.13 12.11 -5.36
CA ASN A 2 -1.19 11.88 -5.94
C ASN A 2 -1.37 12.78 -7.16
N LEU A 3 -1.21 12.21 -8.36
CA LEU A 3 -1.41 12.91 -9.63
C LEU A 3 -2.82 12.69 -10.20
N LEU A 4 -3.44 11.57 -9.89
CA LEU A 4 -4.70 11.16 -10.52
C LEU A 4 -5.87 12.08 -10.16
N ASP A 5 -6.02 12.39 -8.85
CA ASP A 5 -7.14 13.21 -8.39
C ASP A 5 -7.15 14.64 -8.95
N PRO A 6 -6.01 15.36 -8.97
CA PRO A 6 -5.95 16.68 -9.62
C PRO A 6 -6.27 16.63 -11.12
N ILE A 7 -5.78 15.61 -11.85
CA ILE A 7 -6.05 15.46 -13.28
C ILE A 7 -7.52 15.14 -13.51
N LYS A 8 -8.13 14.23 -12.72
CA LYS A 8 -9.56 13.91 -12.80
C LYS A 8 -10.48 15.11 -12.55
N ARG A 9 -10.02 16.10 -11.79
CA ARG A 9 -10.78 17.33 -11.51
C ARG A 9 -10.67 18.38 -12.61
N THR A 10 -9.84 18.15 -13.63
CA THR A 10 -9.74 19.06 -14.77
C THR A 10 -11.05 19.04 -15.56
N PRO A 11 -11.67 20.20 -15.88
CA PRO A 11 -12.91 20.26 -16.60
C PRO A 11 -12.84 19.53 -17.94
N GLY A 12 -13.84 18.69 -18.23
CA GLY A 12 -13.93 17.93 -19.47
C GLY A 12 -13.21 16.57 -19.44
N VAL A 13 -12.43 16.26 -18.42
CA VAL A 13 -11.83 14.92 -18.23
C VAL A 13 -12.93 13.95 -17.83
N GLY A 14 -13.06 12.84 -18.56
CA GLY A 14 -14.02 11.78 -18.29
C GLY A 14 -13.47 10.69 -17.40
N ASP A 15 -12.30 10.16 -17.76
CA ASP A 15 -11.62 9.13 -16.97
C ASP A 15 -10.10 9.27 -17.08
N VAL A 16 -9.40 8.78 -16.07
CA VAL A 16 -7.93 8.76 -16.01
C VAL A 16 -7.47 7.38 -15.58
N GLN A 17 -6.69 6.73 -16.44
CA GLN A 17 -6.14 5.40 -16.20
C GLN A 17 -4.61 5.45 -16.13
N LEU A 18 -4.05 4.67 -15.20
CA LEU A 18 -2.62 4.59 -14.97
C LEU A 18 -2.10 3.22 -15.43
N PHE A 19 -1.06 3.23 -16.26
CA PHE A 19 -0.40 2.02 -16.74
C PHE A 19 1.07 2.01 -16.35
N GLY A 20 1.59 0.82 -15.97
CA GLY A 20 2.99 0.65 -15.59
C GLY A 20 3.34 1.16 -14.18
N ALA A 21 2.36 1.69 -13.44
CA ALA A 21 2.58 2.02 -12.04
C ALA A 21 2.75 0.74 -11.22
N ARG A 22 3.71 0.75 -10.31
CA ARG A 22 3.95 -0.35 -9.39
C ARG A 22 3.41 0.01 -8.02
N ASP A 23 2.34 -0.68 -7.62
CA ASP A 23 1.91 -0.65 -6.23
C ASP A 23 2.89 -1.45 -5.39
N TYR A 24 3.36 -0.86 -4.30
CA TYR A 24 4.17 -1.58 -3.34
C TYR A 24 3.31 -2.53 -2.51
N ALA A 25 3.83 -3.72 -2.28
CA ALA A 25 3.22 -4.72 -1.42
C ALA A 25 4.30 -5.44 -0.61
N MET A 26 3.92 -5.88 0.58
CA MET A 26 4.76 -6.76 1.35
C MET A 26 4.71 -8.16 0.71
N ARG A 27 5.86 -8.67 0.29
CA ARG A 27 6.03 -10.00 -0.30
C ARG A 27 6.59 -10.93 0.73
N VAL A 28 5.93 -12.07 0.92
CA VAL A 28 6.36 -13.12 1.84
C VAL A 28 6.65 -14.36 0.99
N ALA A 29 7.92 -14.62 0.75
CA ALA A 29 8.39 -15.79 -0.01
C ALA A 29 8.60 -16.95 0.97
N LEU A 30 7.74 -17.96 0.89
CA LEU A 30 7.74 -19.11 1.79
C LEU A 30 8.82 -20.11 1.40
N ASP A 31 9.59 -20.60 2.39
CA ASP A 31 10.48 -21.75 2.26
C ASP A 31 9.69 -23.04 2.50
N VAL A 32 9.42 -23.77 1.41
CA VAL A 32 8.55 -24.97 1.45
C VAL A 32 9.23 -26.10 2.24
N ASP A 33 10.54 -26.23 2.20
CA ASP A 33 11.26 -27.28 2.90
C ASP A 33 11.21 -27.04 4.41
N ARG A 34 11.40 -25.80 4.84
CA ARG A 34 11.25 -25.40 6.24
C ARG A 34 9.83 -25.58 6.75
N LEU A 35 8.83 -25.14 5.98
CA LEU A 35 7.42 -25.38 6.34
C LEU A 35 7.12 -26.86 6.56
N THR A 36 7.57 -27.71 5.64
CA THR A 36 7.38 -29.15 5.72
C THR A 36 8.07 -29.74 6.96
N SER A 37 9.30 -29.36 7.24
CA SER A 37 10.06 -29.85 8.41
C SER A 37 9.39 -29.47 9.73
N LEU A 38 8.75 -28.31 9.79
CA LEU A 38 8.03 -27.77 10.96
C LEU A 38 6.54 -28.15 10.98
N ARG A 39 6.09 -28.96 10.03
CA ARG A 39 4.68 -29.39 9.87
C ARG A 39 3.71 -28.20 9.79
N LEU A 40 4.11 -27.16 9.09
CA LEU A 40 3.29 -26.00 8.78
C LEU A 40 2.81 -26.03 7.34
N THR A 41 1.64 -25.48 7.10
CA THR A 41 1.11 -25.25 5.76
C THR A 41 1.19 -23.75 5.39
N PRO A 42 1.21 -23.42 4.10
CA PRO A 42 1.09 -22.01 3.68
C PRO A 42 -0.15 -21.32 4.23
N SER A 43 -1.24 -22.08 4.43
CA SER A 43 -2.48 -21.57 5.02
C SER A 43 -2.33 -21.13 6.46
N ASP A 44 -1.50 -21.80 7.26
CA ASP A 44 -1.23 -21.43 8.65
C ASP A 44 -0.49 -20.08 8.70
N VAL A 45 0.49 -19.88 7.80
CA VAL A 45 1.20 -18.62 7.69
C VAL A 45 0.25 -17.49 7.29
N VAL A 46 -0.60 -17.71 6.29
CA VAL A 46 -1.61 -16.72 5.85
C VAL A 46 -2.59 -16.39 6.97
N ALA A 47 -3.03 -17.38 7.74
CA ALA A 47 -3.94 -17.16 8.88
C ALA A 47 -3.29 -16.28 9.95
N SER A 48 -2.03 -16.55 10.32
CA SER A 48 -1.28 -15.77 11.31
C SER A 48 -1.03 -14.34 10.83
N LEU A 49 -0.65 -14.16 9.55
CA LEU A 49 -0.48 -12.85 8.92
C LEU A 49 -1.79 -12.03 8.98
N ARG A 50 -2.93 -12.65 8.67
CA ARG A 50 -4.22 -11.98 8.73
C ARG A 50 -4.65 -11.63 10.14
N ALA A 51 -4.39 -12.52 11.11
CA ALA A 51 -4.77 -12.29 12.49
C ALA A 51 -3.98 -11.16 13.16
N GLN A 52 -2.71 -10.99 12.80
CA GLN A 52 -1.82 -10.02 13.45
C GLN A 52 -1.64 -8.71 12.66
N ASN A 53 -1.98 -8.69 11.36
CA ASN A 53 -1.98 -7.47 10.54
C ASN A 53 -3.38 -6.84 10.48
N VAL A 54 -4.00 -6.62 11.63
CA VAL A 54 -5.34 -6.03 11.75
C VAL A 54 -5.22 -4.63 12.36
N GLN A 55 -5.91 -3.69 11.78
CA GLN A 55 -6.12 -2.39 12.40
C GLN A 55 -7.28 -2.49 13.38
N ALA A 56 -6.98 -2.68 14.67
CA ALA A 56 -7.99 -2.65 15.71
C ALA A 56 -8.28 -1.20 16.13
N ALA A 57 -9.54 -0.79 16.03
CA ALA A 57 -10.00 0.43 16.67
C ALA A 57 -10.14 0.14 18.16
N ILE A 58 -9.13 0.49 18.94
CA ILE A 58 -9.21 0.41 20.41
C ILE A 58 -9.87 1.69 20.88
N GLY A 59 -10.99 1.55 21.63
CA GLY A 59 -11.72 2.66 22.22
C GLY A 59 -10.92 3.38 23.32
N ARG A 60 -11.58 4.26 24.02
CA ARG A 60 -11.06 4.94 25.22
C ARG A 60 -11.49 4.17 26.45
N VAL A 61 -10.59 3.93 27.38
CA VAL A 61 -10.93 3.46 28.71
C VAL A 61 -11.35 4.67 29.53
N GLY A 62 -12.50 4.59 30.21
CA GLY A 62 -13.06 5.70 31.01
C GLY A 62 -13.88 6.71 30.19
N ALA A 63 -14.29 6.39 28.95
CA ALA A 63 -15.23 7.21 28.20
C ALA A 63 -16.67 7.00 28.67
N GLN A 64 -17.48 8.08 28.74
CA GLN A 64 -18.91 7.99 29.07
C GLN A 64 -19.70 7.13 28.07
N PRO A 65 -20.77 6.42 28.49
CA PRO A 65 -21.47 6.59 29.78
C PRO A 65 -20.95 5.65 30.88
N LEU A 66 -20.43 6.21 31.95
CA LEU A 66 -20.10 5.51 33.19
C LEU A 66 -20.93 6.12 34.33
N ALA A 67 -21.27 5.30 35.35
CA ALA A 67 -22.09 5.72 36.46
C ALA A 67 -21.41 6.79 37.35
N ASP A 68 -20.06 6.81 37.35
CA ASP A 68 -19.23 7.78 38.04
C ASP A 68 -18.30 8.51 37.07
N ASP A 69 -18.05 9.81 37.35
CA ASP A 69 -17.19 10.64 36.49
C ASP A 69 -15.71 10.15 36.58
N PRO A 70 -15.14 9.61 35.52
CA PRO A 70 -13.80 9.02 35.61
C PRO A 70 -12.76 10.12 35.81
N VAL A 71 -11.95 9.98 36.83
CA VAL A 71 -10.85 10.89 37.16
C VAL A 71 -9.74 10.81 36.10
N LEU A 72 -9.68 9.72 35.32
CA LEU A 72 -8.66 9.50 34.32
C LEU A 72 -9.24 8.85 33.06
N GLN A 73 -9.11 9.52 31.94
CA GLN A 73 -9.37 8.95 30.61
C GLN A 73 -8.04 8.56 29.95
N LEU A 74 -7.90 7.28 29.63
CA LEU A 74 -6.73 6.76 28.92
C LEU A 74 -7.09 6.48 27.46
N ASN A 75 -6.43 7.17 26.55
CA ASN A 75 -6.47 6.81 25.13
C ASN A 75 -5.61 5.56 24.92
N MET A 76 -6.21 4.46 24.51
CA MET A 76 -5.47 3.29 24.12
C MET A 76 -5.01 3.46 22.68
N VAL A 77 -3.69 3.39 22.46
CA VAL A 77 -3.08 3.40 21.13
C VAL A 77 -2.60 1.97 20.87
N THR A 78 -3.05 1.37 19.78
CA THR A 78 -2.50 0.12 19.29
C THR A 78 -1.58 0.38 18.11
N GLN A 79 -0.64 -0.52 17.90
CA GLN A 79 0.12 -0.55 16.67
C GLN A 79 -0.86 -0.76 15.51
N GLY A 80 -0.83 0.12 14.51
CA GLY A 80 -1.66 0.02 13.31
C GLY A 80 -1.26 -1.17 12.43
N ARG A 81 -1.67 -1.14 11.17
CA ARG A 81 -1.18 -2.11 10.18
C ARG A 81 0.35 -2.08 10.13
N LEU A 82 0.93 -3.27 10.01
CA LEU A 82 2.36 -3.43 9.84
C LEU A 82 2.80 -2.81 8.50
N THR A 83 3.91 -2.08 8.53
CA THR A 83 4.43 -1.34 7.35
C THR A 83 5.82 -1.80 6.95
N ASP A 84 6.59 -2.35 7.88
CA ASP A 84 7.98 -2.69 7.68
C ASP A 84 8.19 -4.20 7.55
N PRO A 85 9.10 -4.66 6.67
CA PRO A 85 9.38 -6.08 6.49
C PRO A 85 9.75 -6.81 7.79
N GLU A 86 10.48 -6.14 8.69
CA GLU A 86 10.88 -6.71 9.98
C GLU A 86 9.66 -7.01 10.86
N GLN A 87 8.69 -6.11 10.90
CA GLN A 87 7.45 -6.32 11.66
C GLN A 87 6.66 -7.53 11.16
N PHE A 88 6.66 -7.76 9.84
CA PHE A 88 6.05 -8.96 9.26
C PHE A 88 6.84 -10.22 9.55
N ALA A 89 8.18 -10.14 9.53
CA ALA A 89 9.04 -11.27 9.89
C ALA A 89 8.87 -11.69 11.35
N ASP A 90 8.59 -10.74 12.24
CA ASP A 90 8.39 -10.96 13.68
C ASP A 90 7.03 -11.55 14.06
N ILE A 91 6.08 -11.67 13.11
CA ILE A 91 4.78 -12.29 13.36
C ILE A 91 4.97 -13.72 13.86
N VAL A 92 4.33 -14.04 14.99
CA VAL A 92 4.41 -15.37 15.61
C VAL A 92 3.47 -16.33 14.89
N LEU A 93 4.01 -17.46 14.44
CA LEU A 93 3.25 -18.57 13.85
C LEU A 93 2.82 -19.58 14.91
N ARG A 94 3.73 -19.94 15.81
CA ARG A 94 3.49 -20.91 16.87
C ARG A 94 4.42 -20.70 18.05
N ALA A 95 3.94 -20.97 19.26
CA ALA A 95 4.78 -21.13 20.45
C ALA A 95 5.13 -22.61 20.62
N GLU A 96 6.40 -22.91 20.81
CA GLU A 96 6.88 -24.25 21.02
C GLU A 96 6.83 -24.62 22.53
N PRO A 97 6.81 -25.91 22.89
CA PRO A 97 6.71 -26.35 24.28
C PRO A 97 7.88 -25.91 25.17
N ASP A 98 9.05 -25.61 24.58
CA ASP A 98 10.22 -25.09 25.24
C ASP A 98 10.18 -23.58 25.51
N GLY A 99 9.12 -22.92 25.10
CA GLY A 99 8.92 -21.49 25.24
C GLY A 99 9.49 -20.67 24.07
N SER A 100 10.14 -21.28 23.09
CA SER A 100 10.58 -20.59 21.87
C SER A 100 9.40 -20.20 20.99
N LEU A 101 9.55 -19.12 20.24
CA LEU A 101 8.54 -18.63 19.32
C LEU A 101 9.00 -18.84 17.89
N LEU A 102 8.21 -19.59 17.13
CA LEU A 102 8.40 -19.72 15.69
C LEU A 102 7.75 -18.52 14.99
N ARG A 103 8.53 -17.79 14.20
CA ARG A 103 8.11 -16.56 13.52
C ARG A 103 8.04 -16.74 12.01
N VAL A 104 7.41 -15.79 11.32
CA VAL A 104 7.36 -15.77 9.85
C VAL A 104 8.77 -15.73 9.27
N GLY A 105 9.69 -14.96 9.83
CA GLY A 105 11.08 -14.87 9.39
C GLY A 105 11.87 -16.19 9.45
N ASP A 106 11.41 -17.17 10.24
CA ASP A 106 12.05 -18.48 10.33
C ASP A 106 11.71 -19.38 9.14
N VAL A 107 10.58 -19.12 8.47
CA VAL A 107 10.03 -19.95 7.38
C VAL A 107 9.80 -19.18 6.08
N ALA A 108 10.11 -17.89 6.06
CA ALA A 108 9.90 -17.04 4.90
C ALA A 108 10.88 -15.88 4.84
N THR A 109 11.12 -15.39 3.64
CA THR A 109 11.78 -14.09 3.42
C THR A 109 10.72 -13.03 3.19
N VAL A 110 10.81 -11.92 3.92
CA VAL A 110 9.87 -10.80 3.82
C VAL A 110 10.58 -9.61 3.20
N GLU A 111 10.01 -9.07 2.13
CA GLU A 111 10.54 -7.91 1.43
C GLU A 111 9.43 -6.95 0.97
N LEU A 112 9.74 -5.66 0.89
CA LEU A 112 8.90 -4.69 0.22
C LEU A 112 9.19 -4.75 -1.28
N GLY A 113 8.21 -5.13 -2.08
CA GLY A 113 8.37 -5.25 -3.52
C GLY A 113 7.15 -4.73 -4.28
N ALA A 114 7.18 -4.79 -5.61
CA ALA A 114 5.99 -4.49 -6.39
C ALA A 114 4.96 -5.62 -6.23
N ARG A 115 3.69 -5.24 -6.13
CA ARG A 115 2.58 -6.20 -6.07
C ARG A 115 2.53 -7.07 -7.31
N ASN A 116 2.81 -6.46 -8.46
CA ASN A 116 2.76 -7.08 -9.76
C ASN A 116 3.92 -6.58 -10.63
N TYR A 117 4.54 -7.47 -11.39
CA TYR A 117 5.59 -7.18 -12.37
C TYR A 117 5.11 -7.37 -13.81
N ASP A 118 3.82 -7.70 -14.03
CA ASP A 118 3.30 -8.10 -15.34
C ASP A 118 3.17 -6.91 -16.33
N ALA A 119 3.14 -5.69 -15.83
CA ALA A 119 3.05 -4.48 -16.65
C ALA A 119 4.27 -3.59 -16.44
N ILE A 120 5.18 -3.59 -17.40
CA ILE A 120 6.29 -2.65 -17.47
C ILE A 120 5.99 -1.68 -18.60
N ALA A 121 5.82 -0.40 -18.28
CA ALA A 121 5.76 0.64 -19.29
C ALA A 121 7.15 1.23 -19.50
N ALA A 122 7.55 1.38 -20.75
CA ALA A 122 8.77 2.05 -21.16
C ALA A 122 8.45 3.07 -22.26
N PHE A 123 9.10 4.20 -22.22
CA PHE A 123 9.06 5.22 -23.27
C PHE A 123 10.50 5.62 -23.61
N ASN A 124 10.88 5.45 -24.88
CA ASN A 124 12.25 5.67 -25.36
C ASN A 124 13.29 4.89 -24.50
N ASP A 125 13.02 3.60 -24.26
CA ASP A 125 13.85 2.68 -23.46
C ASP A 125 14.06 3.09 -22.00
N ARG A 126 13.26 4.04 -21.51
CA ARG A 126 13.28 4.45 -20.10
C ARG A 126 12.02 3.95 -19.38
N PRO A 127 12.17 3.39 -18.16
CA PRO A 127 11.02 3.04 -17.35
C PRO A 127 10.12 4.25 -17.16
N THR A 128 8.83 4.08 -17.42
CA THR A 128 7.85 5.16 -17.34
C THR A 128 6.55 4.68 -16.74
N VAL A 129 5.70 5.63 -16.41
CA VAL A 129 4.29 5.42 -16.06
C VAL A 129 3.45 6.18 -17.06
N LEU A 130 2.54 5.51 -17.73
CA LEU A 130 1.64 6.12 -18.69
C LEU A 130 0.32 6.50 -18.01
N ILE A 131 -0.11 7.72 -18.25
CA ILE A 131 -1.42 8.21 -17.82
C ILE A 131 -2.28 8.40 -19.04
N SER A 132 -3.29 7.58 -19.22
CA SER A 132 -4.30 7.74 -20.27
C SER A 132 -5.43 8.60 -19.74
N ILE A 133 -5.81 9.63 -20.51
CA ILE A 133 -6.85 10.56 -20.14
C ILE A 133 -7.91 10.53 -21.22
N SER A 134 -9.14 10.17 -20.85
CA SER A 134 -10.30 10.15 -21.72
C SER A 134 -11.12 11.42 -21.52
N GLN A 135 -11.63 11.99 -22.60
CA GLN A 135 -12.53 13.13 -22.54
C GLN A 135 -13.97 12.71 -22.21
N GLN A 136 -14.72 13.58 -21.59
CA GLN A 136 -16.17 13.44 -21.48
C GLN A 136 -16.84 13.62 -22.86
N ALA A 137 -17.99 12.98 -23.05
CA ALA A 137 -18.78 13.16 -24.26
C ALA A 137 -19.11 14.66 -24.48
N GLY A 138 -18.79 15.18 -25.69
CA GLY A 138 -18.94 16.58 -26.01
C GLY A 138 -17.85 17.52 -25.51
N GLY A 139 -16.81 16.98 -24.85
CA GLY A 139 -15.67 17.76 -24.36
C GLY A 139 -14.79 18.28 -25.50
N ASN A 140 -14.11 19.41 -25.25
CA ASN A 140 -13.10 19.95 -26.15
C ASN A 140 -11.72 19.39 -25.81
N ALA A 141 -11.20 18.50 -26.64
CA ALA A 141 -9.92 17.83 -26.41
C ALA A 141 -8.73 18.82 -26.22
N LEU A 142 -8.72 19.92 -26.97
CA LEU A 142 -7.66 20.92 -26.88
C LEU A 142 -7.69 21.67 -25.54
N ALA A 143 -8.89 22.04 -25.09
CA ALA A 143 -9.06 22.70 -23.80
C ALA A 143 -8.69 21.75 -22.63
N ILE A 144 -9.05 20.48 -22.76
CA ILE A 144 -8.68 19.44 -21.79
C ILE A 144 -7.17 19.25 -21.75
N LYS A 145 -6.50 19.12 -22.91
CA LYS A 145 -5.04 19.03 -23.01
C LYS A 145 -4.38 20.19 -22.28
N GLN A 146 -4.80 21.43 -22.54
CA GLN A 146 -4.25 22.62 -21.90
C GLN A 146 -4.44 22.58 -20.38
N GLY A 147 -5.66 22.28 -19.90
CA GLY A 147 -5.95 22.19 -18.47
C GLY A 147 -5.15 21.10 -17.75
N VAL A 148 -4.89 19.98 -18.43
CA VAL A 148 -4.05 18.89 -17.89
C VAL A 148 -2.59 19.33 -17.82
N VAL A 149 -2.06 19.98 -18.87
CA VAL A 149 -0.69 20.52 -18.90
C VAL A 149 -0.50 21.52 -17.76
N ASP A 150 -1.40 22.50 -17.63
CA ASP A 150 -1.35 23.50 -16.54
C ASP A 150 -1.37 22.86 -15.16
N THR A 151 -2.13 21.77 -15.02
CA THR A 151 -2.19 21.00 -13.78
C THR A 151 -0.86 20.27 -13.51
N LEU A 152 -0.29 19.62 -14.52
CA LEU A 152 0.98 18.93 -14.43
C LEU A 152 2.14 19.91 -14.16
N ASP A 153 2.18 21.07 -14.83
CA ASP A 153 3.17 22.11 -14.59
C ASP A 153 3.19 22.59 -13.13
N ARG A 154 2.01 22.76 -12.55
CA ARG A 154 1.86 23.12 -11.15
C ARG A 154 2.35 22.01 -10.21
N LEU A 155 2.02 20.75 -10.51
CA LEU A 155 2.37 19.60 -9.68
C LEU A 155 3.84 19.21 -9.82
N SER A 156 4.44 19.42 -10.99
CA SER A 156 5.83 19.07 -11.28
C SER A 156 6.84 19.77 -10.36
N ARG A 157 6.48 20.94 -9.84
CA ARG A 157 7.30 21.67 -8.86
C ARG A 157 7.55 20.90 -7.56
N ASN A 158 6.68 19.93 -7.26
CA ASN A 158 6.76 19.08 -6.06
C ASN A 158 7.20 17.65 -6.41
N PHE A 159 7.69 17.40 -7.62
CA PHE A 159 8.18 16.08 -7.99
C PHE A 159 9.51 15.79 -7.30
N PRO A 160 9.74 14.56 -6.85
CA PRO A 160 11.07 14.12 -6.44
C PRO A 160 12.07 14.31 -7.57
N GLY A 161 13.33 14.53 -7.19
CA GLY A 161 14.42 14.67 -8.17
C GLY A 161 14.49 13.47 -9.12
N GLY A 162 14.67 13.74 -10.41
CA GLY A 162 14.77 12.70 -11.44
C GLY A 162 13.46 12.29 -12.09
N ILE A 163 12.32 12.82 -11.67
CA ILE A 163 11.02 12.58 -12.33
C ILE A 163 10.71 13.75 -13.27
N THR A 164 10.46 13.43 -14.53
CA THR A 164 10.00 14.37 -15.57
C THR A 164 8.71 13.85 -16.16
N TYR A 165 7.95 14.70 -16.80
CA TYR A 165 6.76 14.30 -17.55
C TYR A 165 6.86 14.78 -18.99
N ASP A 166 6.17 14.09 -19.89
CA ASP A 166 5.99 14.46 -21.29
C ASP A 166 4.52 14.24 -21.69
N VAL A 167 4.01 15.06 -22.61
CA VAL A 167 2.62 15.01 -23.08
C VAL A 167 2.63 14.79 -24.59
N THR A 168 2.14 13.66 -25.01
CA THR A 168 2.07 13.26 -26.42
C THR A 168 0.71 13.57 -27.06
#